data_03af82a03a74d84fd52f1d807e8d795c
#
_entry.id   03af82a03a74d84fd52f1d807e8d795c
#
_cell.length_a   1.000
_cell.length_b   1.000
_cell.length_c   1.000
_cell.angle_alpha   90.00
_cell.angle_beta   90.00
_cell.angle_gamma   90.00
#
_symmetry.space_group_name_H-M   'P 1'
#
loop_
_entity.id
_entity.type
_entity.pdbx_description
1 polymer ?
#
loop_
_entity_poly.entity_id
_entity_poly.type
_entity_poly.pdbx_seq_one_letter_code
_entity_poly.pdbx_strand_id
1 'polypeptide(L)'
;FGVFEPLASVEPVTDITEVFAMQLPSLARPDVQAMLQRLLDAGKELTRYQEITRPEMAAGAANGYPSMPPAGFAKAPFDTLGDTLRGTRGIVTDMLRQPEKLLEALDVVTDLTITSLLGSPLAVGGLVVMFPLHKGADGWMSEKQFLTFYWPQLKRVIEALVGEGIQVSLFA
;
A
#
# COMPACT_ATOMS: atom_id res chain seq x y z
N PHE A 1 10.06 -22.28 25.68
CA PHE A 1 9.38 -22.36 24.38
C PHE A 1 7.90 -21.93 24.46
N GLY A 2 7.16 -22.18 25.56
CA GLY A 2 5.75 -21.80 25.73
C GLY A 2 5.45 -20.29 25.72
N VAL A 3 6.44 -19.42 25.90
CA VAL A 3 6.26 -17.95 25.88
C VAL A 3 5.85 -17.44 24.48
N PHE A 4 6.24 -18.14 23.42
CA PHE A 4 5.96 -17.75 22.04
C PHE A 4 4.72 -18.46 21.44
N GLU A 5 4.12 -19.40 22.16
CA GLU A 5 2.96 -20.17 21.69
C GLU A 5 1.77 -19.28 21.30
N PRO A 6 1.44 -18.19 22.04
CA PRO A 6 0.39 -17.27 21.63
C PRO A 6 0.68 -16.54 20.29
N LEU A 7 1.95 -16.35 19.94
CA LEU A 7 2.35 -15.70 18.68
C LEU A 7 2.32 -16.68 17.50
N ALA A 8 2.54 -17.96 17.75
CA ALA A 8 2.51 -18.99 16.71
C ALA A 8 1.13 -19.19 16.06
N SER A 9 0.06 -18.75 16.74
CA SER A 9 -1.31 -18.79 16.22
C SER A 9 -1.72 -17.56 15.43
N VAL A 10 -0.85 -16.56 15.33
CA VAL A 10 -1.10 -15.29 14.60
C VAL A 10 -0.34 -15.33 13.28
N GLU A 11 -0.98 -15.82 12.24
CA GLU A 11 -0.45 -15.62 10.88
C GLU A 11 -0.61 -14.14 10.48
N PRO A 12 0.42 -13.54 9.94
CA PRO A 12 1.70 -13.95 9.37
C PRO A 12 2.93 -13.65 10.26
N VAL A 13 2.83 -13.83 11.56
CA VAL A 13 3.87 -13.43 12.55
C VAL A 13 4.94 -14.50 12.74
N THR A 14 4.89 -15.57 11.95
CA THR A 14 5.83 -16.71 12.02
C THR A 14 7.27 -16.35 11.67
N ASP A 15 7.50 -15.22 10.97
CA ASP A 15 8.83 -14.74 10.58
C ASP A 15 9.38 -13.62 11.49
N ILE A 16 8.92 -13.57 12.75
CA ILE A 16 9.48 -12.62 13.71
C ILE A 16 10.96 -12.93 13.91
N THR A 17 11.79 -12.02 13.42
CA THR A 17 13.23 -12.09 13.59
C THR A 17 13.63 -11.93 15.06
N GLU A 18 14.83 -12.38 15.43
CA GLU A 18 15.38 -12.21 16.78
C GLU A 18 15.32 -10.75 17.27
N VAL A 19 15.50 -9.78 16.35
CA VAL A 19 15.41 -8.34 16.67
C VAL A 19 14.00 -7.97 17.17
N PHE A 20 12.95 -8.56 16.62
CA PHE A 20 11.58 -8.33 17.09
C PHE A 20 11.35 -8.99 18.45
N ALA A 21 11.89 -10.19 18.66
CA ALA A 21 11.81 -10.89 19.94
C ALA A 21 12.46 -10.10 21.08
N MET A 22 13.53 -9.36 20.83
CA MET A 22 14.18 -8.49 21.81
C MET A 22 13.29 -7.33 22.27
N GLN A 23 12.30 -6.94 21.49
CA GLN A 23 11.35 -5.86 21.83
C GLN A 23 10.10 -6.36 22.57
N LEU A 24 9.86 -7.69 22.60
CA LEU A 24 8.68 -8.27 23.24
C LEU A 24 8.50 -7.87 24.72
N PRO A 25 9.57 -7.77 25.55
CA PRO A 25 9.41 -7.31 26.93
C PRO A 25 8.77 -5.92 27.06
N SER A 26 8.92 -5.05 26.03
CA SER A 26 8.28 -3.74 26.04
C SER A 26 6.77 -3.82 25.97
N LEU A 27 6.21 -4.89 25.41
CA LEU A 27 4.76 -5.12 25.31
C LEU A 27 4.12 -5.40 26.69
N ALA A 28 4.92 -5.79 27.68
CA ALA A 28 4.46 -5.99 29.06
C ALA A 28 4.23 -4.67 29.83
N ARG A 29 4.71 -3.55 29.29
CA ARG A 29 4.54 -2.23 29.91
C ARG A 29 3.07 -1.80 29.88
N PRO A 30 2.51 -1.27 30.98
CA PRO A 30 1.10 -0.88 31.05
C PRO A 30 0.71 0.20 30.01
N ASP A 31 1.60 1.15 29.73
CA ASP A 31 1.38 2.20 28.74
C ASP A 31 1.31 1.65 27.32
N VAL A 32 2.15 0.67 26.97
CA VAL A 32 2.15 -0.01 25.67
C VAL A 32 0.91 -0.88 25.52
N GLN A 33 0.53 -1.62 26.57
CA GLN A 33 -0.71 -2.42 26.57
C GLN A 33 -1.95 -1.54 26.38
N ALA A 34 -2.01 -0.38 27.06
CA ALA A 34 -3.11 0.57 26.88
C ALA A 34 -3.16 1.14 25.47
N MET A 35 -2.01 1.38 24.84
CA MET A 35 -1.93 1.81 23.44
C MET A 35 -2.44 0.72 22.49
N LEU A 36 -1.99 -0.50 22.66
CA LEU A 36 -2.43 -1.65 21.85
C LEU A 36 -3.92 -1.91 22.02
N GLN A 37 -4.44 -1.79 23.25
CA GLN A 37 -5.87 -1.94 23.50
C GLN A 37 -6.70 -0.92 22.71
N ARG A 38 -6.25 0.34 22.60
CA ARG A 38 -6.92 1.36 21.78
C ARG A 38 -6.94 0.99 20.30
N LEU A 39 -5.87 0.38 19.78
CA LEU A 39 -5.84 -0.12 18.39
C LEU A 39 -6.83 -1.26 18.18
N LEU A 40 -6.91 -2.19 19.15
CA LEU A 40 -7.90 -3.27 19.10
C LEU A 40 -9.34 -2.73 19.14
N ASP A 41 -9.61 -1.75 19.98
CA ASP A 41 -10.93 -1.14 20.08
C ASP A 41 -11.28 -0.34 18.81
N ALA A 42 -10.30 0.37 18.21
CA ALA A 42 -10.50 1.02 16.91
C ALA A 42 -10.84 -0.01 15.81
N GLY A 43 -10.20 -1.18 15.82
CA GLY A 43 -10.52 -2.28 14.90
C GLY A 43 -11.96 -2.77 15.06
N LYS A 44 -12.44 -2.93 16.30
CA LYS A 44 -13.84 -3.30 16.58
C LYS A 44 -14.83 -2.25 16.06
N GLU A 45 -14.54 -0.95 16.28
CA GLU A 45 -15.39 0.13 15.78
C GLU A 45 -15.41 0.20 14.26
N LEU A 46 -14.28 -0.07 13.60
CA LEU A 46 -14.25 -0.17 12.14
C LEU A 46 -15.10 -1.32 11.62
N THR A 47 -15.04 -2.48 12.28
CA THR A 47 -15.89 -3.64 11.94
C THR A 47 -17.38 -3.27 12.09
N ARG A 48 -17.73 -2.65 13.19
CA ARG A 48 -19.10 -2.18 13.43
C ARG A 48 -19.57 -1.17 12.39
N TYR A 49 -18.71 -0.24 12.01
CA TYR A 49 -19.00 0.72 10.92
C TYR A 49 -19.28 0.00 9.61
N GLN A 50 -18.45 -0.99 9.26
CA GLN A 50 -18.64 -1.78 8.04
C GLN A 50 -19.96 -2.58 8.07
N GLU A 51 -20.34 -3.13 9.21
CA GLU A 51 -21.62 -3.84 9.37
C GLU A 51 -22.82 -2.91 9.17
N ILE A 52 -22.75 -1.67 9.66
CA ILE A 52 -23.81 -0.66 9.49
C ILE A 52 -23.87 -0.18 8.03
N THR A 53 -22.75 0.03 7.38
CA THR A 53 -22.72 0.60 6.03
C THR A 53 -22.95 -0.42 4.91
N ARG A 54 -22.70 -1.70 5.16
CA ARG A 54 -22.89 -2.76 4.16
C ARG A 54 -24.32 -2.85 3.60
N PRO A 55 -25.40 -2.79 4.40
CA PRO A 55 -26.76 -2.78 3.87
C PRO A 55 -27.06 -1.58 2.97
N GLU A 56 -26.55 -0.41 3.31
CA GLU A 56 -26.70 0.82 2.51
C GLU A 56 -26.01 0.70 1.16
N MET A 57 -24.79 0.15 1.15
CA MET A 57 -24.07 -0.12 -0.09
C MET A 57 -24.82 -1.14 -0.97
N ALA A 58 -25.38 -2.19 -0.35
CA ALA A 58 -26.18 -3.17 -1.07
C ALA A 58 -27.48 -2.58 -1.63
N ALA A 59 -28.15 -1.74 -0.86
CA ALA A 59 -29.36 -1.02 -1.31
C ALA A 59 -29.04 -0.06 -2.46
N GLY A 60 -27.92 0.66 -2.40
CA GLY A 60 -27.42 1.50 -3.49
C GLY A 60 -27.21 0.70 -4.76
N ALA A 61 -26.54 -0.44 -4.68
CA ALA A 61 -26.31 -1.33 -5.80
C ALA A 61 -27.62 -1.86 -6.43
N ALA A 62 -28.58 -2.25 -5.60
CA ALA A 62 -29.89 -2.73 -6.04
C ALA A 62 -30.70 -1.64 -6.76
N ASN A 63 -30.45 -0.37 -6.45
CA ASN A 63 -31.09 0.79 -7.10
C ASN A 63 -30.28 1.35 -8.29
N GLY A 64 -29.27 0.63 -8.79
CA GLY A 64 -28.50 1.03 -9.94
C GLY A 64 -27.29 1.96 -9.63
N TYR A 65 -26.94 2.12 -8.35
CA TYR A 65 -25.78 2.89 -7.89
C TYR A 65 -24.75 1.97 -7.21
N PRO A 66 -24.15 1.02 -7.93
CA PRO A 66 -23.19 0.11 -7.33
C PRO A 66 -21.94 0.90 -6.87
N SER A 67 -21.52 0.68 -5.64
CA SER A 67 -20.18 1.07 -5.25
C SER A 67 -19.18 0.14 -5.94
N MET A 68 -18.16 0.70 -6.55
CA MET A 68 -17.08 -0.10 -7.10
C MET A 68 -16.19 -0.61 -5.96
N PRO A 69 -16.14 -1.93 -5.70
CA PRO A 69 -15.27 -2.43 -4.67
C PRO A 69 -13.81 -2.16 -5.04
N PRO A 70 -13.00 -1.61 -4.13
CA PRO A 70 -11.58 -1.40 -4.41
C PRO A 70 -10.88 -2.76 -4.55
N ALA A 71 -10.13 -2.93 -5.63
CA ALA A 71 -9.19 -4.03 -5.80
C ALA A 71 -7.90 -3.77 -5.03
N GLY A 72 -7.63 -2.51 -4.69
CA GLY A 72 -6.47 -2.13 -3.92
C GLY A 72 -6.22 -0.63 -3.93
N PHE A 73 -5.22 -0.27 -3.15
CA PHE A 73 -4.65 1.07 -3.08
C PHE A 73 -3.14 0.93 -3.23
N ALA A 74 -2.54 1.67 -4.13
CA ALA A 74 -1.10 1.61 -4.36
C ALA A 74 -0.52 2.99 -4.63
N LYS A 75 0.77 3.11 -4.42
CA LYS A 75 1.54 4.28 -4.85
C LYS A 75 2.21 4.00 -6.18
N ALA A 76 2.41 5.04 -6.98
CA ALA A 76 3.31 4.94 -8.10
C ALA A 76 4.70 4.47 -7.62
N PRO A 77 5.45 3.65 -8.39
CA PRO A 77 6.76 3.16 -7.96
C PRO A 77 7.72 4.26 -7.52
N PHE A 78 7.73 5.40 -8.21
CA PHE A 78 8.51 6.56 -7.82
C PHE A 78 8.08 7.13 -6.46
N ASP A 79 6.77 7.20 -6.19
CA ASP A 79 6.25 7.66 -4.91
C ASP A 79 6.56 6.68 -3.78
N THR A 80 6.54 5.38 -4.05
CA THR A 80 6.97 4.35 -3.09
C THR A 80 8.41 4.58 -2.64
N LEU A 81 9.33 4.80 -3.57
CA LEU A 81 10.72 5.15 -3.23
C LEU A 81 10.80 6.49 -2.51
N GLY A 82 10.14 7.52 -3.03
CA GLY A 82 10.26 8.87 -2.52
C GLY A 82 9.57 9.12 -1.19
N ASP A 83 8.47 8.43 -0.88
CA ASP A 83 7.74 8.60 0.36
C ASP A 83 8.22 7.65 1.47
N THR A 84 8.53 6.41 1.08
CA THR A 84 8.69 5.33 2.07
C THR A 84 10.15 5.01 2.35
N LEU A 85 11.03 5.03 1.34
CA LEU A 85 12.39 4.53 1.47
C LEU A 85 13.46 5.63 1.49
N ARG A 86 13.37 6.62 0.59
CA ARG A 86 14.42 7.64 0.40
C ARG A 86 14.09 9.00 0.97
N GLY A 87 12.81 9.30 1.15
CA GLY A 87 12.33 10.64 1.44
C GLY A 87 12.46 11.58 0.22
N THR A 88 11.72 12.67 0.25
CA THR A 88 11.66 13.64 -0.86
C THR A 88 13.04 14.19 -1.23
N ARG A 89 13.85 14.59 -0.24
CA ARG A 89 15.21 15.09 -0.48
C ARG A 89 16.13 14.03 -1.09
N GLY A 90 16.00 12.79 -0.62
CA GLY A 90 16.79 11.66 -1.12
C GLY A 90 16.52 11.39 -2.58
N ILE A 91 15.26 11.23 -2.97
CA ILE A 91 14.90 10.89 -4.35
C ILE A 91 15.23 12.00 -5.34
N VAL A 92 15.08 13.29 -4.95
CA VAL A 92 15.51 14.42 -5.79
C VAL A 92 17.02 14.39 -5.99
N THR A 93 17.80 14.08 -4.96
CA THR A 93 19.24 13.95 -5.06
C THR A 93 19.63 12.79 -5.96
N ASP A 94 18.93 11.66 -5.88
CA ASP A 94 19.20 10.47 -6.68
C ASP A 94 18.90 10.71 -8.17
N MET A 95 17.83 11.42 -8.52
CA MET A 95 17.56 11.84 -9.91
C MET A 95 18.73 12.63 -10.54
N LEU A 96 19.46 13.40 -9.73
CA LEU A 96 20.52 14.25 -10.22
C LEU A 96 21.91 13.60 -10.19
N ARG A 97 22.16 12.75 -9.18
CA ARG A 97 23.51 12.21 -8.90
C ARG A 97 23.68 10.75 -9.27
N GLN A 98 22.62 9.98 -9.31
CA GLN A 98 22.67 8.52 -9.58
C GLN A 98 21.41 8.08 -10.36
N PRO A 99 21.13 8.72 -11.52
CA PRO A 99 19.91 8.44 -12.28
C PRO A 99 19.77 6.97 -12.69
N GLU A 100 20.87 6.31 -13.07
CA GLU A 100 20.86 4.91 -13.49
C GLU A 100 20.47 3.98 -12.34
N LYS A 101 21.06 4.19 -11.15
CA LYS A 101 20.70 3.41 -9.96
C LYS A 101 19.26 3.65 -9.51
N LEU A 102 18.77 4.87 -9.70
CA LEU A 102 17.36 5.17 -9.41
C LEU A 102 16.45 4.40 -10.36
N LEU A 103 16.78 4.34 -11.65
CA LEU A 103 16.00 3.57 -12.64
C LEU A 103 16.02 2.07 -12.32
N GLU A 104 17.16 1.50 -11.96
CA GLU A 104 17.26 0.10 -11.52
C GLU A 104 16.36 -0.17 -10.29
N ALA A 105 16.40 0.72 -9.30
CA ALA A 105 15.56 0.60 -8.11
C ALA A 105 14.06 0.73 -8.45
N LEU A 106 13.72 1.62 -9.38
CA LEU A 106 12.35 1.80 -9.86
C LEU A 106 11.83 0.54 -10.57
N ASP A 107 12.67 -0.13 -11.37
CA ASP A 107 12.29 -1.39 -12.03
C ASP A 107 11.95 -2.46 -11.00
N VAL A 108 12.79 -2.65 -9.99
CA VAL A 108 12.52 -3.61 -8.90
C VAL A 108 11.22 -3.29 -8.16
N VAL A 109 11.01 -2.02 -7.79
CA VAL A 109 9.79 -1.60 -7.08
C VAL A 109 8.56 -1.76 -7.96
N THR A 110 8.68 -1.55 -9.26
CA THR A 110 7.58 -1.75 -10.21
C THR A 110 7.14 -3.21 -10.24
N ASP A 111 8.08 -4.14 -10.36
CA ASP A 111 7.80 -5.57 -10.39
C ASP A 111 7.19 -6.05 -9.06
N LEU A 112 7.70 -5.56 -7.94
CA LEU A 112 7.13 -5.82 -6.62
C LEU A 112 5.71 -5.27 -6.48
N THR A 113 5.45 -4.07 -6.99
CA THR A 113 4.12 -3.45 -6.96
C THR A 113 3.12 -4.27 -7.76
N ILE A 114 3.47 -4.67 -8.98
CA ILE A 114 2.62 -5.50 -9.85
C ILE A 114 2.34 -6.85 -9.16
N THR A 115 3.38 -7.53 -8.71
CA THR A 115 3.25 -8.84 -8.04
C THR A 115 2.36 -8.75 -6.80
N SER A 116 2.56 -7.72 -5.97
CA SER A 116 1.78 -7.52 -4.75
C SER A 116 0.31 -7.22 -5.05
N LEU A 117 0.03 -6.38 -6.04
CA LEU A 117 -1.34 -6.03 -6.40
C LEU A 117 -2.09 -7.23 -7.00
N LEU A 118 -1.49 -7.93 -7.95
CA LEU A 118 -2.12 -9.08 -8.60
C LEU A 118 -2.22 -10.29 -7.68
N GLY A 119 -1.28 -10.46 -6.74
CA GLY A 119 -1.32 -11.50 -5.71
C GLY A 119 -2.24 -11.21 -4.53
N SER A 120 -2.82 -10.00 -4.44
CA SER A 120 -3.70 -9.62 -3.35
C SER A 120 -5.06 -10.33 -3.45
N PRO A 121 -5.61 -10.87 -2.35
CA PRO A 121 -6.99 -11.37 -2.33
C PRO A 121 -8.03 -10.32 -2.74
N LEU A 122 -7.74 -9.04 -2.58
CA LEU A 122 -8.60 -7.93 -3.00
C LEU A 122 -8.69 -7.83 -4.53
N ALA A 123 -7.66 -8.26 -5.26
CA ALA A 123 -7.68 -8.27 -6.72
C ALA A 123 -8.71 -9.26 -7.29
N VAL A 124 -9.03 -10.33 -6.56
CA VAL A 124 -9.95 -11.40 -7.03
C VAL A 124 -11.41 -10.93 -7.07
N GLY A 125 -11.79 -9.91 -6.33
CA GLY A 125 -13.17 -9.42 -6.28
C GLY A 125 -13.32 -7.92 -6.48
N GLY A 126 -12.22 -7.20 -6.55
CA GLY A 126 -12.20 -5.76 -6.71
C GLY A 126 -12.06 -5.33 -8.17
N LEU A 127 -12.64 -4.19 -8.51
CA LEU A 127 -12.67 -3.68 -9.89
C LEU A 127 -11.71 -2.51 -10.10
N VAL A 128 -11.24 -1.84 -9.04
CA VAL A 128 -10.48 -0.58 -9.13
C VAL A 128 -9.29 -0.57 -8.21
N VAL A 129 -8.12 -0.26 -8.75
CA VAL A 129 -6.94 0.12 -7.96
C VAL A 129 -6.79 1.64 -8.01
N MET A 130 -6.66 2.25 -6.84
CA MET A 130 -6.52 3.70 -6.68
C MET A 130 -5.07 4.09 -6.45
N PHE A 131 -4.61 5.11 -7.19
CA PHE A 131 -3.25 5.66 -7.09
C PHE A 131 -3.29 7.15 -6.78
N PRO A 132 -2.91 7.60 -5.59
CA PRO A 132 -2.57 8.99 -5.36
C PRO A 132 -1.19 9.27 -5.95
N LEU A 133 -1.11 10.27 -6.81
CA LEU A 133 0.13 10.63 -7.51
C LEU A 133 0.83 11.77 -6.79
N HIS A 134 1.46 11.49 -5.66
CA HIS A 134 2.04 12.50 -4.78
C HIS A 134 3.09 13.37 -5.46
N LYS A 135 4.01 12.75 -6.21
CA LYS A 135 5.08 13.45 -6.91
C LYS A 135 4.85 13.51 -8.43
N GLY A 136 3.74 12.96 -8.87
CA GLY A 136 3.26 13.06 -10.25
C GLY A 136 2.43 14.30 -10.52
N ALA A 137 2.13 15.08 -9.48
CA ALA A 137 1.40 16.34 -9.61
C ALA A 137 2.19 17.36 -10.43
N ASP A 138 1.48 18.19 -11.19
CA ASP A 138 2.07 19.24 -11.99
C ASP A 138 2.93 20.19 -11.13
N GLY A 139 4.07 20.59 -11.66
CA GLY A 139 5.01 21.47 -10.97
C GLY A 139 5.95 20.79 -9.96
N TRP A 140 5.78 19.50 -9.63
CA TRP A 140 6.69 18.82 -8.71
C TRP A 140 8.06 18.51 -9.36
N MET A 141 8.04 18.08 -10.62
CA MET A 141 9.24 17.80 -11.41
C MET A 141 9.07 18.34 -12.83
N SER A 142 10.16 18.46 -13.58
CA SER A 142 10.10 18.82 -15.00
C SER A 142 9.47 17.69 -15.82
N GLU A 143 8.87 18.03 -16.96
CA GLU A 143 8.33 17.04 -17.91
C GLU A 143 9.37 15.98 -18.29
N LYS A 144 10.61 16.40 -18.54
CA LYS A 144 11.70 15.48 -18.84
C LYS A 144 11.93 14.47 -17.71
N GLN A 145 11.92 14.92 -16.44
CA GLN A 145 12.07 14.03 -15.28
C GLN A 145 10.88 13.11 -15.14
N PHE A 146 9.67 13.63 -15.31
CA PHE A 146 8.44 12.83 -15.30
C PHE A 146 8.48 11.70 -16.33
N LEU A 147 8.82 12.02 -17.57
CA LEU A 147 8.91 11.05 -18.65
C LEU A 147 10.10 10.08 -18.49
N THR A 148 11.10 10.43 -17.68
CA THR A 148 12.26 9.56 -17.44
C THR A 148 12.05 8.64 -16.25
N PHE A 149 11.57 9.17 -15.09
CA PHE A 149 11.60 8.46 -13.81
C PHE A 149 10.22 8.06 -13.30
N TYR A 150 9.15 8.77 -13.69
CA TYR A 150 7.82 8.58 -13.12
C TYR A 150 6.90 7.78 -14.03
N TRP A 151 6.65 8.31 -15.20
CA TRP A 151 5.64 7.78 -16.13
C TRP A 151 5.92 6.36 -16.63
N PRO A 152 7.15 5.97 -17.05
CA PRO A 152 7.38 4.64 -17.60
C PRO A 152 7.02 3.53 -16.61
N GLN A 153 7.35 3.72 -15.34
CA GLN A 153 7.09 2.74 -14.29
C GLN A 153 5.62 2.69 -13.89
N LEU A 154 4.98 3.84 -13.74
CA LEU A 154 3.55 3.91 -13.48
C LEU A 154 2.75 3.27 -14.64
N LYS A 155 3.13 3.56 -15.88
CA LYS A 155 2.52 2.98 -17.08
C LYS A 155 2.58 1.45 -17.06
N ARG A 156 3.73 0.86 -16.74
CA ARG A 156 3.88 -0.61 -16.62
C ARG A 156 2.91 -1.20 -15.61
N VAL A 157 2.75 -0.56 -14.44
CA VAL A 157 1.79 -1.02 -13.42
C VAL A 157 0.35 -0.91 -13.96
N ILE A 158 0.00 0.21 -14.58
CA ILE A 158 -1.34 0.41 -15.17
C ILE A 158 -1.63 -0.66 -16.23
N GLU A 159 -0.71 -0.90 -17.16
CA GLU A 159 -0.87 -1.88 -18.24
C GLU A 159 -1.03 -3.30 -17.69
N ALA A 160 -0.27 -3.66 -16.65
CA ALA A 160 -0.39 -4.96 -15.98
C ALA A 160 -1.78 -5.14 -15.34
N LEU A 161 -2.31 -4.13 -14.65
CA LEU A 161 -3.62 -4.19 -14.01
C LEU A 161 -4.75 -4.23 -15.05
N VAL A 162 -4.68 -3.38 -16.08
CA VAL A 162 -5.68 -3.34 -17.14
C VAL A 162 -5.69 -4.64 -17.93
N GLY A 163 -4.53 -5.27 -18.13
CA GLY A 163 -4.42 -6.59 -18.78
C GLY A 163 -5.18 -7.70 -18.03
N GLU A 164 -5.32 -7.58 -16.71
CA GLU A 164 -6.11 -8.47 -15.84
C GLU A 164 -7.57 -7.99 -15.64
N GLY A 165 -8.00 -6.99 -16.40
CA GLY A 165 -9.36 -6.45 -16.32
C GLY A 165 -9.63 -5.53 -15.15
N ILE A 166 -8.59 -5.10 -14.41
CA ILE A 166 -8.70 -4.20 -13.27
C ILE A 166 -8.67 -2.76 -13.75
N GLN A 167 -9.63 -1.96 -13.33
CA GLN A 167 -9.65 -0.53 -13.63
C GLN A 167 -8.64 0.22 -12.74
N VAL A 168 -8.12 1.33 -13.26
CA VAL A 168 -7.17 2.18 -12.53
C VAL A 168 -7.77 3.57 -12.36
N SER A 169 -7.77 4.06 -11.14
CA SER A 169 -8.14 5.43 -10.79
C SER A 169 -6.91 6.19 -10.31
N LEU A 170 -6.58 7.26 -11.01
CA LEU A 170 -5.46 8.14 -10.70
C LEU A 170 -5.99 9.46 -10.17
N PHE A 171 -5.35 10.01 -9.12
CA PHE A 171 -5.63 11.36 -8.65
C PHE A 171 -4.34 12.03 -8.17
N ALA A 172 -4.18 13.31 -8.46
CA ALA A 172 -3.05 14.16 -8.11
C ALA A 172 -3.52 15.36 -7.30
#